data_c641af46925dd6ba8bcdf6090473125f
#
_entry.id   c641af46925dd6ba8bcdf6090473125f
#
_cell.length_a   1.000
_cell.length_b   1.000
_cell.length_c   1.000
_cell.angle_alpha   90.00
_cell.angle_beta   90.00
_cell.angle_gamma   90.00
#
_symmetry.space_group_name_H-M   'P 1'
#
loop_
_entity.id
_entity.type
_entity.pdbx_description
1 polymer ?
#
loop_
_entity_poly.entity_id
_entity_poly.type
_entity_poly.pdbx_seq_one_letter_code
_entity_poly.pdbx_strand_id
1 'polypeptide(L)'
;MTKENKKKIFGLLSEVTGHTADLLAALHGDTPLKDFGLTSIAFIQFVVALEDEFGIEVLDSDLDFGKFSTVNALFGTLEKYFSKNTLKKVLVCDCDNVLWRGISGEEPTVIDAAADAVQNELLRLYNAGVLLCICSRNQPGNISAAFRQPGMTLKREHILISKVSGNDKPSALREIAAELNLSPDSFVFVDDSDYEIGLVSALIPEITVIRADEDDPELCAKIDSCFEGADSDIDRTKQYRNQKEREKEKLRCKSVEEYNNSLESRV
;
A
#
# COMPACT_ATOMS: atom_id res chain seq x y z
N MET A 1 -6.61 15.44 -10.96
CA MET A 1 -6.47 16.11 -9.64
C MET A 1 -7.68 17.01 -9.35
N THR A 2 -8.24 16.99 -8.10
CA THR A 2 -9.41 17.78 -7.70
C THR A 2 -9.07 19.27 -7.50
N LYS A 3 -10.10 20.16 -7.55
CA LYS A 3 -9.91 21.59 -7.25
C LYS A 3 -9.44 21.81 -5.79
N GLU A 4 -9.90 20.96 -4.88
CA GLU A 4 -9.52 21.01 -3.46
C GLU A 4 -8.04 20.68 -3.27
N ASN A 5 -7.55 19.59 -3.89
CA ASN A 5 -6.13 19.22 -3.85
C ASN A 5 -5.24 20.33 -4.40
N LYS A 6 -5.64 20.94 -5.54
CA LYS A 6 -4.88 22.08 -6.10
C LYS A 6 -4.79 23.25 -5.12
N LYS A 7 -5.91 23.56 -4.42
CA LYS A 7 -5.92 24.63 -3.41
C LYS A 7 -4.98 24.34 -2.24
N LYS A 8 -4.98 23.10 -1.74
CA LYS A 8 -4.08 22.67 -0.67
C LYS A 8 -2.61 22.74 -1.11
N ILE A 9 -2.28 22.28 -2.31
CA ILE A 9 -0.92 22.36 -2.89
C ILE A 9 -0.42 23.81 -2.97
N PHE A 10 -1.26 24.75 -3.42
CA PHE A 10 -0.90 26.15 -3.41
C PHE A 10 -0.76 26.72 -1.99
N GLY A 11 -1.51 26.20 -1.01
CA GLY A 11 -1.34 26.51 0.42
C GLY A 11 0.06 26.11 0.89
N LEU A 12 0.48 24.87 0.64
CA LEU A 12 1.82 24.39 0.99
C LEU A 12 2.94 25.17 0.30
N LEU A 13 2.77 25.49 -1.00
CA LEU A 13 3.70 26.37 -1.71
C LEU A 13 3.79 27.75 -1.06
N SER A 14 2.67 28.32 -0.63
CA SER A 14 2.60 29.60 0.08
C SER A 14 3.44 29.60 1.35
N GLU A 15 3.37 28.53 2.14
CA GLU A 15 4.12 28.37 3.39
C GLU A 15 5.64 28.37 3.16
N VAL A 16 6.13 27.69 2.12
CA VAL A 16 7.56 27.55 1.88
C VAL A 16 8.16 28.69 1.04
N THR A 17 7.35 29.39 0.25
CA THR A 17 7.81 30.48 -0.62
C THR A 17 7.59 31.87 -0.03
N GLY A 18 6.70 32.01 0.96
CA GLY A 18 6.31 33.29 1.56
C GLY A 18 5.36 34.12 0.67
N HIS A 19 4.90 33.61 -0.46
CA HIS A 19 3.91 34.26 -1.33
C HIS A 19 2.52 33.72 -1.05
N THR A 20 1.47 34.54 -1.27
CA THR A 20 0.10 34.08 -1.04
C THR A 20 -0.33 32.98 -2.03
N ALA A 21 -1.13 32.03 -1.58
CA ALA A 21 -1.66 30.95 -2.40
C ALA A 21 -2.44 31.47 -3.63
N ASP A 22 -3.18 32.58 -3.49
CA ASP A 22 -3.93 33.20 -4.58
C ASP A 22 -3.01 33.78 -5.67
N LEU A 23 -1.89 34.40 -5.27
CA LEU A 23 -0.88 34.88 -6.21
C LEU A 23 -0.27 33.71 -7.00
N LEU A 24 0.14 32.65 -6.29
CA LEU A 24 0.74 31.47 -6.92
C LEU A 24 -0.25 30.75 -7.85
N ALA A 25 -1.52 30.69 -7.48
CA ALA A 25 -2.58 30.10 -8.30
C ALA A 25 -2.93 30.93 -9.55
N ALA A 26 -2.65 32.23 -9.53
CA ALA A 26 -2.86 33.13 -10.68
C ALA A 26 -1.70 33.17 -11.67
N LEU A 27 -0.56 32.50 -11.36
CA LEU A 27 0.59 32.46 -12.26
C LEU A 27 0.26 31.73 -13.56
N HIS A 28 0.85 32.21 -14.65
CA HIS A 28 0.83 31.47 -15.91
C HIS A 28 1.53 30.10 -15.71
N GLY A 29 0.99 29.04 -16.30
CA GLY A 29 1.44 27.66 -16.06
C GLY A 29 2.94 27.41 -16.28
N ASP A 30 3.58 28.17 -17.19
CA ASP A 30 5.00 28.03 -17.50
C ASP A 30 5.89 29.03 -16.72
N THR A 31 5.32 29.80 -15.80
CA THR A 31 6.08 30.74 -14.97
C THR A 31 7.04 29.99 -14.07
N PRO A 32 8.34 30.31 -14.02
CA PRO A 32 9.31 29.65 -13.16
C PRO A 32 9.04 29.92 -11.67
N LEU A 33 8.76 28.88 -10.90
CA LEU A 33 8.47 28.99 -9.46
C LEU A 33 9.68 29.44 -8.63
N LYS A 34 10.91 29.29 -9.15
CA LYS A 34 12.14 29.84 -8.54
C LYS A 34 12.08 31.36 -8.37
N ASP A 35 11.45 32.06 -9.30
CA ASP A 35 11.30 33.51 -9.27
C ASP A 35 10.30 33.98 -8.22
N PHE A 36 9.54 33.02 -7.66
CA PHE A 36 8.58 33.18 -6.59
C PHE A 36 9.02 32.45 -5.29
N GLY A 37 10.33 32.29 -5.09
CA GLY A 37 10.88 31.83 -3.83
C GLY A 37 11.01 30.30 -3.68
N LEU A 38 10.64 29.50 -4.69
CA LEU A 38 10.89 28.06 -4.64
C LEU A 38 12.38 27.78 -4.88
N THR A 39 13.18 27.94 -3.82
CA THR A 39 14.60 27.54 -3.80
C THR A 39 14.75 26.04 -3.62
N SER A 40 15.97 25.49 -3.74
CA SER A 40 16.23 24.06 -3.48
C SER A 40 15.86 23.64 -2.06
N ILE A 41 16.03 24.51 -1.07
CA ILE A 41 15.64 24.25 0.33
C ILE A 41 14.12 24.28 0.45
N ALA A 42 13.46 25.30 -0.08
CA ALA A 42 12.01 25.41 -0.10
C ALA A 42 11.34 24.23 -0.83
N PHE A 43 11.99 23.72 -1.89
CA PHE A 43 11.54 22.53 -2.60
C PHE A 43 11.52 21.28 -1.71
N ILE A 44 12.61 21.01 -0.97
CA ILE A 44 12.65 19.87 -0.05
C ILE A 44 11.58 20.01 1.03
N GLN A 45 11.43 21.22 1.61
CA GLN A 45 10.38 21.48 2.61
C GLN A 45 8.97 21.30 2.02
N PHE A 46 8.76 21.72 0.79
CA PHE A 46 7.50 21.55 0.07
C PHE A 46 7.18 20.07 -0.16
N VAL A 47 8.17 19.26 -0.59
CA VAL A 47 7.96 17.82 -0.81
C VAL A 47 7.57 17.13 0.50
N VAL A 48 8.29 17.39 1.60
CA VAL A 48 7.97 16.81 2.91
C VAL A 48 6.55 17.21 3.35
N ALA A 49 6.21 18.50 3.25
CA ALA A 49 4.87 18.97 3.61
C ALA A 49 3.76 18.36 2.72
N LEU A 50 4.06 18.10 1.45
CA LEU A 50 3.16 17.46 0.51
C LEU A 50 2.94 15.98 0.85
N GLU A 51 4.01 15.27 1.20
CA GLU A 51 3.93 13.88 1.66
C GLU A 51 3.11 13.76 2.95
N ASP A 52 3.34 14.65 3.91
CA ASP A 52 2.62 14.69 5.20
C ASP A 52 1.13 15.03 5.02
N GLU A 53 0.79 16.06 4.21
CA GLU A 53 -0.59 16.52 4.03
C GLU A 53 -1.46 15.51 3.27
N PHE A 54 -0.87 14.82 2.26
CA PHE A 54 -1.62 13.94 1.38
C PHE A 54 -1.37 12.44 1.64
N GLY A 55 -0.47 12.09 2.54
CA GLY A 55 -0.11 10.70 2.83
C GLY A 55 0.48 9.97 1.62
N ILE A 56 1.17 10.70 0.75
CA ILE A 56 1.85 10.15 -0.45
C ILE A 56 3.35 10.05 -0.19
N GLU A 57 4.03 9.28 -1.00
CA GLU A 57 5.49 9.20 -1.04
C GLU A 57 5.96 9.58 -2.44
N VAL A 58 6.73 10.66 -2.56
CA VAL A 58 7.27 11.11 -3.85
C VAL A 58 8.48 10.23 -4.18
N LEU A 59 8.44 9.57 -5.34
CA LEU A 59 9.51 8.67 -5.78
C LEU A 59 10.83 9.43 -5.95
N ASP A 60 11.95 8.80 -5.60
CA ASP A 60 13.31 9.37 -5.78
C ASP A 60 13.56 9.84 -7.22
N SER A 61 13.03 9.12 -8.21
CA SER A 61 13.09 9.49 -9.63
C SER A 61 12.35 10.80 -9.96
N ASP A 62 11.45 11.26 -9.09
CA ASP A 62 10.71 12.51 -9.24
C ASP A 62 11.22 13.63 -8.33
N LEU A 63 12.12 13.33 -7.40
CA LEU A 63 12.80 14.33 -6.55
C LEU A 63 13.82 15.16 -7.37
N ASP A 64 13.38 15.63 -8.52
CA ASP A 64 14.14 16.52 -9.40
C ASP A 64 13.48 17.91 -9.40
N PHE A 65 14.24 18.91 -8.98
CA PHE A 65 13.81 20.32 -8.95
C PHE A 65 13.25 20.79 -10.31
N GLY A 66 13.79 20.28 -11.43
CA GLY A 66 13.31 20.57 -12.78
C GLY A 66 11.85 20.17 -13.01
N LYS A 67 11.43 19.04 -12.41
CA LYS A 67 10.05 18.53 -12.47
C LYS A 67 9.03 19.36 -11.67
N PHE A 68 9.51 20.28 -10.84
CA PHE A 68 8.70 21.21 -10.05
C PHE A 68 8.99 22.66 -10.39
N SER A 69 9.71 22.91 -11.48
CA SER A 69 10.21 24.24 -11.85
C SER A 69 9.14 25.25 -12.24
N THR A 70 7.99 24.80 -12.72
CA THR A 70 6.84 25.64 -13.13
C THR A 70 5.53 25.05 -12.58
N VAL A 71 4.44 25.82 -12.60
CA VAL A 71 3.12 25.34 -12.18
C VAL A 71 2.69 24.13 -13.02
N ASN A 72 2.90 24.16 -14.34
CA ASN A 72 2.57 23.05 -15.23
C ASN A 72 3.42 21.80 -14.93
N ALA A 73 4.73 21.97 -14.77
CA ALA A 73 5.64 20.87 -14.46
C ALA A 73 5.29 20.23 -13.09
N LEU A 74 5.04 21.05 -12.09
CA LEU A 74 4.61 20.62 -10.74
C LEU A 74 3.33 19.79 -10.83
N PHE A 75 2.26 20.31 -11.41
CA PHE A 75 1.00 19.57 -11.50
C PHE A 75 1.10 18.35 -12.42
N GLY A 76 1.86 18.43 -13.51
CA GLY A 76 2.14 17.28 -14.38
C GLY A 76 2.85 16.15 -13.64
N THR A 77 3.83 16.48 -12.81
CA THR A 77 4.54 15.50 -11.97
C THR A 77 3.63 14.93 -10.88
N LEU A 78 2.84 15.80 -10.24
CA LEU A 78 1.97 15.39 -9.14
C LEU A 78 0.70 14.65 -9.61
N GLU A 79 0.28 14.79 -10.86
CA GLU A 79 -0.99 14.20 -11.33
C GLU A 79 -1.06 12.69 -11.13
N LYS A 80 0.04 11.98 -11.28
CA LYS A 80 0.12 10.53 -11.03
C LYS A 80 -0.08 10.14 -9.58
N TYR A 81 0.30 10.99 -8.61
CA TYR A 81 0.09 10.76 -7.18
C TYR A 81 -1.34 11.08 -6.73
N PHE A 82 -2.07 11.87 -7.52
CA PHE A 82 -3.46 12.27 -7.27
C PHE A 82 -4.46 11.69 -8.28
N SER A 83 -4.00 11.07 -9.35
CA SER A 83 -4.87 10.20 -10.14
C SER A 83 -5.31 9.06 -9.22
N LYS A 84 -6.51 8.52 -9.40
CA LYS A 84 -7.04 7.38 -8.64
C LYS A 84 -6.16 6.10 -8.72
N ASN A 85 -5.01 6.16 -9.38
CA ASN A 85 -3.89 5.24 -9.30
C ASN A 85 -2.92 5.67 -8.21
N THR A 86 -3.36 5.75 -6.95
CA THR A 86 -2.44 5.61 -5.82
C THR A 86 -1.70 4.30 -6.05
N LEU A 87 -0.36 4.35 -6.08
CA LEU A 87 0.44 3.14 -6.25
C LEU A 87 -0.04 2.11 -5.23
N LYS A 88 -0.63 1.03 -5.72
CA LYS A 88 -1.09 -0.03 -4.84
C LYS A 88 0.14 -0.67 -4.21
N LYS A 89 0.13 -0.75 -2.88
CA LYS A 89 1.25 -1.24 -2.07
C LYS A 89 0.93 -2.54 -1.36
N VAL A 90 -0.35 -2.78 -1.10
CA VAL A 90 -0.83 -3.90 -0.29
C VAL A 90 -1.87 -4.70 -1.06
N LEU A 91 -1.65 -6.00 -1.14
CA LEU A 91 -2.66 -6.95 -1.57
C LEU A 91 -3.12 -7.73 -0.35
N VAL A 92 -4.43 -7.69 -0.09
CA VAL A 92 -5.08 -8.51 0.93
C VAL A 92 -5.99 -9.49 0.21
N CYS A 93 -5.81 -10.79 0.44
CA CYS A 93 -6.69 -11.78 -0.17
C CYS A 93 -7.40 -12.63 0.90
N ASP A 94 -8.59 -13.13 0.55
CA ASP A 94 -9.14 -14.29 1.24
C ASP A 94 -8.30 -15.54 0.97
N CYS A 95 -8.61 -16.62 1.65
CA CYS A 95 -7.87 -17.86 1.55
C CYS A 95 -8.66 -18.94 0.80
N ASP A 96 -9.84 -19.30 1.34
CA ASP A 96 -10.68 -20.34 0.79
C ASP A 96 -11.23 -19.91 -0.58
N ASN A 97 -11.24 -20.77 -1.57
CA ASN A 97 -11.60 -20.54 -2.98
C ASN A 97 -10.79 -19.44 -3.72
N VAL A 98 -9.77 -18.84 -3.07
CA VAL A 98 -8.82 -17.89 -3.70
C VAL A 98 -7.44 -18.54 -3.83
N LEU A 99 -6.85 -18.98 -2.71
CA LEU A 99 -5.51 -19.61 -2.67
C LEU A 99 -5.55 -21.12 -2.90
N TRP A 100 -6.67 -21.73 -2.69
CA TRP A 100 -6.98 -23.14 -2.93
C TRP A 100 -8.47 -23.31 -3.16
N ARG A 101 -8.93 -24.43 -3.65
CA ARG A 101 -10.34 -24.79 -3.76
C ARG A 101 -10.81 -25.49 -2.50
N GLY A 102 -12.05 -25.22 -2.11
CA GLY A 102 -12.69 -25.75 -0.92
C GLY A 102 -12.48 -24.91 0.33
N ILE A 103 -13.25 -25.25 1.38
CA ILE A 103 -13.26 -24.54 2.66
C ILE A 103 -12.40 -25.30 3.67
N SER A 104 -11.31 -24.67 4.09
CA SER A 104 -10.35 -25.29 5.03
C SER A 104 -11.01 -25.68 6.34
N GLY A 105 -10.91 -26.96 6.69
CA GLY A 105 -11.47 -27.53 7.93
C GLY A 105 -12.88 -28.07 7.79
N GLU A 106 -13.59 -27.81 6.68
CA GLU A 106 -14.90 -28.39 6.38
C GLU A 106 -14.76 -29.49 5.33
N GLU A 107 -13.90 -29.27 4.30
CA GLU A 107 -13.65 -30.21 3.23
C GLU A 107 -12.16 -30.23 2.84
N PRO A 108 -11.71 -31.27 2.09
CA PRO A 108 -10.35 -31.30 1.59
C PRO A 108 -10.08 -30.13 0.64
N THR A 109 -9.05 -29.34 0.92
CA THR A 109 -8.60 -28.27 0.05
C THR A 109 -7.72 -28.82 -1.08
N VAL A 110 -7.88 -28.26 -2.30
CA VAL A 110 -7.14 -28.68 -3.50
C VAL A 110 -6.47 -27.46 -4.14
N ILE A 111 -5.22 -27.61 -4.57
CA ILE A 111 -4.55 -26.63 -5.40
C ILE A 111 -4.67 -27.08 -6.84
N ASP A 112 -5.63 -26.51 -7.54
CA ASP A 112 -5.79 -26.70 -8.98
C ASP A 112 -4.89 -25.72 -9.77
N ALA A 113 -4.95 -25.77 -11.08
CA ALA A 113 -4.12 -24.91 -11.94
C ALA A 113 -4.44 -23.41 -11.78
N ALA A 114 -5.69 -23.05 -11.51
CA ALA A 114 -6.09 -21.67 -11.32
C ALA A 114 -5.61 -21.14 -9.95
N ALA A 115 -5.78 -21.93 -8.88
CA ALA A 115 -5.26 -21.58 -7.57
C ALA A 115 -3.72 -21.46 -7.57
N ASP A 116 -3.02 -22.36 -8.26
CA ASP A 116 -1.57 -22.29 -8.43
C ASP A 116 -1.16 -21.04 -9.21
N ALA A 117 -1.88 -20.67 -10.27
CA ALA A 117 -1.62 -19.44 -11.02
C ALA A 117 -1.76 -18.19 -10.14
N VAL A 118 -2.81 -18.11 -9.32
CA VAL A 118 -3.00 -17.01 -8.35
C VAL A 118 -1.85 -16.97 -7.36
N GLN A 119 -1.45 -18.10 -6.76
CA GLN A 119 -0.32 -18.14 -5.81
C GLN A 119 0.99 -17.69 -6.46
N ASN A 120 1.25 -18.10 -7.70
CA ASN A 120 2.44 -17.69 -8.44
C ASN A 120 2.43 -16.18 -8.73
N GLU A 121 1.26 -15.62 -9.08
CA GLU A 121 1.10 -14.18 -9.28
C GLU A 121 1.34 -13.39 -7.99
N LEU A 122 0.77 -13.84 -6.87
CA LEU A 122 1.01 -13.24 -5.57
C LEU A 122 2.50 -13.30 -5.18
N LEU A 123 3.17 -14.41 -5.46
CA LEU A 123 4.61 -14.54 -5.20
C LEU A 123 5.43 -13.61 -6.09
N ARG A 124 5.05 -13.42 -7.35
CA ARG A 124 5.66 -12.43 -8.25
C ARG A 124 5.52 -11.02 -7.71
N LEU A 125 4.32 -10.65 -7.26
CA LEU A 125 4.04 -9.35 -6.65
C LEU A 125 4.81 -9.15 -5.33
N TYR A 126 4.92 -10.18 -4.50
CA TYR A 126 5.76 -10.16 -3.31
C TYR A 126 7.22 -9.83 -3.64
N ASN A 127 7.78 -10.49 -4.67
CA ASN A 127 9.13 -10.24 -5.13
C ASN A 127 9.29 -8.84 -5.78
N ALA A 128 8.21 -8.25 -6.28
CA ALA A 128 8.16 -6.86 -6.74
C ALA A 128 7.90 -5.85 -5.60
N GLY A 129 7.97 -6.28 -4.34
CA GLY A 129 7.84 -5.39 -3.17
C GLY A 129 6.41 -5.08 -2.73
N VAL A 130 5.39 -5.77 -3.27
CA VAL A 130 4.01 -5.67 -2.79
C VAL A 130 3.87 -6.39 -1.45
N LEU A 131 3.23 -5.74 -0.48
CA LEU A 131 2.97 -6.31 0.83
C LEU A 131 1.77 -7.27 0.74
N LEU A 132 2.00 -8.55 1.01
CA LEU A 132 0.93 -9.55 1.01
C LEU A 132 0.34 -9.73 2.41
N CYS A 133 -0.97 -9.64 2.50
CA CYS A 133 -1.76 -9.90 3.70
C CYS A 133 -2.90 -10.87 3.40
N ILE A 134 -3.39 -11.55 4.42
CA ILE A 134 -4.60 -12.38 4.31
C ILE A 134 -5.66 -11.96 5.31
N CYS A 135 -6.92 -12.07 4.89
CA CYS A 135 -8.08 -11.78 5.70
C CYS A 135 -9.14 -12.87 5.46
N SER A 136 -9.33 -13.77 6.42
CA SER A 136 -10.26 -14.90 6.30
C SER A 136 -11.15 -15.02 7.53
N ARG A 137 -12.40 -15.43 7.34
CA ARG A 137 -13.36 -15.73 8.42
C ARG A 137 -13.17 -17.12 9.02
N ASN A 138 -12.26 -17.91 8.48
CA ASN A 138 -11.97 -19.25 8.93
C ASN A 138 -11.22 -19.24 10.28
N GLN A 139 -10.96 -20.41 10.82
CA GLN A 139 -10.17 -20.58 12.05
C GLN A 139 -8.66 -20.55 11.73
N PRO A 140 -7.83 -19.92 12.59
CA PRO A 140 -6.38 -19.83 12.36
C PRO A 140 -5.69 -21.20 12.18
N GLY A 141 -6.17 -22.24 12.90
CA GLY A 141 -5.66 -23.60 12.80
C GLY A 141 -5.86 -24.23 11.43
N ASN A 142 -7.05 -24.03 10.84
CA ASN A 142 -7.40 -24.55 9.51
C ASN A 142 -6.56 -23.90 8.42
N ILE A 143 -6.47 -22.56 8.42
CA ILE A 143 -5.64 -21.80 7.48
C ILE A 143 -4.16 -22.20 7.62
N SER A 144 -3.65 -22.35 8.84
CA SER A 144 -2.29 -22.79 9.09
C SER A 144 -2.02 -24.22 8.58
N ALA A 145 -3.02 -25.11 8.63
CA ALA A 145 -2.93 -26.45 8.07
C ALA A 145 -2.92 -26.42 6.52
N ALA A 146 -3.81 -25.61 5.91
CA ALA A 146 -3.89 -25.45 4.47
C ALA A 146 -2.60 -24.91 3.86
N PHE A 147 -1.94 -23.95 4.51
CA PHE A 147 -0.62 -23.44 4.06
C PHE A 147 0.50 -24.50 4.07
N ARG A 148 0.31 -25.64 4.76
CA ARG A 148 1.28 -26.74 4.82
C ARG A 148 0.98 -27.88 3.86
N GLN A 149 -0.13 -27.82 3.13
CA GLN A 149 -0.50 -28.89 2.18
C GLN A 149 0.49 -29.00 1.02
N PRO A 150 0.63 -30.20 0.42
CA PRO A 150 1.43 -30.39 -0.80
C PRO A 150 0.94 -29.49 -1.94
N GLY A 151 1.88 -28.98 -2.76
CA GLY A 151 1.55 -28.12 -3.90
C GLY A 151 1.43 -26.64 -3.57
N MET A 152 1.41 -26.23 -2.28
CA MET A 152 1.39 -24.83 -1.89
C MET A 152 2.68 -24.12 -2.32
N THR A 153 2.59 -23.20 -3.29
CA THR A 153 3.71 -22.34 -3.76
C THR A 153 3.90 -21.16 -2.81
N LEU A 154 2.81 -20.47 -2.49
CA LEU A 154 2.82 -19.36 -1.52
C LEU A 154 3.04 -19.89 -0.11
N LYS A 155 4.05 -19.37 0.61
CA LYS A 155 4.38 -19.79 1.97
C LYS A 155 3.92 -18.77 3.01
N ARG A 156 3.74 -19.23 4.25
CA ARG A 156 3.34 -18.35 5.37
C ARG A 156 4.31 -17.18 5.59
N GLU A 157 5.57 -17.35 5.27
CA GLU A 157 6.61 -16.31 5.36
C GLU A 157 6.44 -15.17 4.35
N HIS A 158 5.72 -15.38 3.24
CA HIS A 158 5.41 -14.34 2.29
C HIS A 158 4.30 -13.41 2.79
N ILE A 159 3.50 -13.87 3.76
CA ILE A 159 2.39 -13.10 4.34
C ILE A 159 2.87 -12.23 5.48
N LEU A 160 2.70 -10.92 5.34
CA LEU A 160 3.13 -9.94 6.35
C LEU A 160 2.16 -9.89 7.52
N ILE A 161 0.87 -9.73 7.25
CA ILE A 161 -0.20 -9.68 8.25
C ILE A 161 -1.27 -10.71 7.91
N SER A 162 -1.78 -11.37 8.95
CA SER A 162 -2.84 -12.37 8.84
C SER A 162 -3.95 -12.02 9.83
N LYS A 163 -5.12 -11.63 9.31
CA LYS A 163 -6.34 -11.44 10.07
C LYS A 163 -7.27 -12.61 9.76
N VAL A 164 -7.16 -13.63 10.58
CA VAL A 164 -7.98 -14.86 10.49
C VAL A 164 -8.83 -14.94 11.74
N SER A 165 -10.10 -14.59 11.61
CA SER A 165 -11.06 -14.55 12.74
C SER A 165 -12.49 -14.46 12.21
N GLY A 166 -13.48 -14.61 13.09
CA GLY A 166 -14.90 -14.40 12.76
C GLY A 166 -15.32 -12.93 12.58
N ASN A 167 -14.39 -11.97 12.63
CA ASN A 167 -14.67 -10.56 12.40
C ASN A 167 -15.02 -10.29 10.94
N ASP A 168 -15.75 -9.21 10.69
CA ASP A 168 -16.06 -8.77 9.33
C ASP A 168 -14.80 -8.29 8.59
N LYS A 169 -14.78 -8.46 7.27
CA LYS A 169 -13.65 -8.10 6.41
C LYS A 169 -13.30 -6.60 6.45
N PRO A 170 -14.28 -5.65 6.42
CA PRO A 170 -13.97 -4.23 6.53
C PRO A 170 -13.22 -3.85 7.82
N SER A 171 -13.59 -4.40 8.96
CA SER A 171 -12.88 -4.16 10.22
C SER A 171 -11.46 -4.70 10.17
N ALA A 172 -11.26 -5.91 9.65
CA ALA A 172 -9.94 -6.52 9.50
C ALA A 172 -9.05 -5.71 8.52
N LEU A 173 -9.60 -5.19 7.42
CA LEU A 173 -8.88 -4.35 6.47
C LEU A 173 -8.45 -3.01 7.09
N ARG A 174 -9.31 -2.37 7.89
CA ARG A 174 -8.94 -1.16 8.64
C ARG A 174 -7.84 -1.42 9.66
N GLU A 175 -7.89 -2.57 10.35
CA GLU A 175 -6.82 -2.98 11.26
C GLU A 175 -5.49 -3.18 10.53
N ILE A 176 -5.50 -3.83 9.35
CA ILE A 176 -4.29 -4.01 8.53
C ILE A 176 -3.75 -2.64 8.10
N ALA A 177 -4.61 -1.74 7.63
CA ALA A 177 -4.23 -0.39 7.22
C ALA A 177 -3.59 0.40 8.37
N ALA A 178 -4.19 0.35 9.56
CA ALA A 178 -3.66 0.97 10.76
C ALA A 178 -2.31 0.35 11.21
N GLU A 179 -2.19 -0.99 11.15
CA GLU A 179 -0.94 -1.67 11.51
C GLU A 179 0.21 -1.37 10.55
N LEU A 180 -0.08 -1.11 9.28
CA LEU A 180 0.91 -0.75 8.26
C LEU A 180 1.15 0.76 8.19
N ASN A 181 0.32 1.57 8.85
CA ASN A 181 0.28 3.02 8.69
C ASN A 181 0.16 3.44 7.22
N LEU A 182 -0.74 2.77 6.49
CA LEU A 182 -1.00 3.01 5.07
C LEU A 182 -2.45 3.39 4.85
N SER A 183 -2.69 4.29 3.89
CA SER A 183 -4.03 4.70 3.50
C SER A 183 -4.76 3.57 2.74
N PRO A 184 -6.08 3.37 2.95
CA PRO A 184 -6.89 2.34 2.29
C PRO A 184 -6.85 2.37 0.76
N ASP A 185 -6.62 3.52 0.15
CA ASP A 185 -6.52 3.68 -1.31
C ASP A 185 -5.28 2.99 -1.93
N SER A 186 -4.28 2.65 -1.09
CA SER A 186 -3.12 1.85 -1.49
C SER A 186 -3.37 0.33 -1.45
N PHE A 187 -4.59 -0.11 -1.11
CA PHE A 187 -4.95 -1.51 -0.96
C PHE A 187 -5.69 -2.06 -2.17
N VAL A 188 -5.44 -3.33 -2.45
CA VAL A 188 -6.27 -4.19 -3.31
C VAL A 188 -6.77 -5.33 -2.43
N PHE A 189 -8.07 -5.60 -2.47
CA PHE A 189 -8.71 -6.70 -1.75
C PHE A 189 -9.28 -7.71 -2.75
N VAL A 190 -8.96 -8.97 -2.58
CA VAL A 190 -9.36 -10.10 -3.44
C VAL A 190 -10.16 -11.10 -2.62
N ASP A 191 -11.38 -11.43 -3.05
CA ASP A 191 -12.29 -12.32 -2.34
C ASP A 191 -13.23 -13.00 -3.34
N ASP A 192 -13.66 -14.24 -3.09
CA ASP A 192 -14.59 -14.98 -3.93
C ASP A 192 -16.07 -14.64 -3.64
N SER A 193 -16.35 -14.04 -2.50
CA SER A 193 -17.70 -13.72 -2.03
C SER A 193 -18.21 -12.38 -2.53
N ASP A 194 -19.32 -12.38 -3.31
CA ASP A 194 -20.03 -11.16 -3.71
C ASP A 194 -20.45 -10.31 -2.50
N TYR A 195 -20.82 -10.96 -1.42
CA TYR A 195 -21.22 -10.28 -0.18
C TYR A 195 -20.07 -9.49 0.43
N GLU A 196 -18.88 -10.11 0.56
CA GLU A 196 -17.70 -9.46 1.13
C GLU A 196 -17.19 -8.33 0.23
N ILE A 197 -17.13 -8.57 -1.08
CA ILE A 197 -16.77 -7.54 -2.07
C ILE A 197 -17.74 -6.35 -1.99
N GLY A 198 -19.05 -6.60 -1.95
CA GLY A 198 -20.08 -5.56 -1.82
C GLY A 198 -19.96 -4.79 -0.51
N LEU A 199 -19.72 -5.49 0.60
CA LEU A 199 -19.58 -4.89 1.91
C LEU A 199 -18.34 -4.00 2.02
N VAL A 200 -17.18 -4.47 1.52
CA VAL A 200 -15.95 -3.67 1.49
C VAL A 200 -16.11 -2.46 0.59
N SER A 201 -16.67 -2.62 -0.61
CA SER A 201 -16.93 -1.50 -1.54
C SER A 201 -17.83 -0.42 -0.94
N ALA A 202 -18.82 -0.81 -0.15
CA ALA A 202 -19.75 0.12 0.48
C ALA A 202 -19.13 0.85 1.69
N LEU A 203 -18.32 0.17 2.49
CA LEU A 203 -17.80 0.70 3.77
C LEU A 203 -16.40 1.30 3.67
N ILE A 204 -15.61 0.92 2.65
CA ILE A 204 -14.26 1.43 2.40
C ILE A 204 -14.07 1.62 0.89
N PRO A 205 -14.75 2.59 0.26
CA PRO A 205 -14.76 2.78 -1.18
C PRO A 205 -13.39 3.15 -1.79
N GLU A 206 -12.40 3.46 -0.95
CA GLU A 206 -11.02 3.74 -1.35
C GLU A 206 -10.26 2.47 -1.72
N ILE A 207 -10.64 1.32 -1.16
CA ILE A 207 -10.01 0.03 -1.49
C ILE A 207 -10.45 -0.41 -2.88
N THR A 208 -9.48 -0.80 -3.71
CA THR A 208 -9.79 -1.49 -4.96
C THR A 208 -10.16 -2.93 -4.64
N VAL A 209 -11.35 -3.36 -5.06
CA VAL A 209 -11.82 -4.73 -4.84
C VAL A 209 -11.78 -5.53 -6.14
N ILE A 210 -11.39 -6.79 -6.05
CA ILE A 210 -11.39 -7.75 -7.16
C ILE A 210 -12.14 -9.00 -6.70
N ARG A 211 -13.18 -9.37 -7.42
CA ARG A 211 -13.83 -10.65 -7.20
C ARG A 211 -13.01 -11.77 -7.80
N ALA A 212 -12.66 -12.75 -7.00
CA ALA A 212 -12.02 -13.98 -7.46
C ALA A 212 -13.10 -14.95 -7.92
N ASP A 213 -13.28 -15.07 -9.24
CA ASP A 213 -14.14 -16.09 -9.82
C ASP A 213 -13.29 -17.33 -10.15
N GLU A 214 -13.78 -18.51 -9.82
CA GLU A 214 -13.04 -19.78 -10.01
C GLU A 214 -12.63 -20.01 -11.46
N ASP A 215 -13.47 -19.57 -12.39
CA ASP A 215 -13.28 -19.79 -13.84
C ASP A 215 -12.79 -18.53 -14.57
N ASP A 216 -12.36 -17.48 -13.87
CA ASP A 216 -11.90 -16.25 -14.50
C ASP A 216 -10.44 -16.38 -14.99
N PRO A 217 -10.21 -16.57 -16.29
CA PRO A 217 -8.84 -16.70 -16.84
C PRO A 217 -8.06 -15.38 -16.77
N GLU A 218 -8.74 -14.24 -16.53
CA GLU A 218 -8.14 -12.91 -16.46
C GLU A 218 -7.85 -12.47 -15.02
N LEU A 219 -8.17 -13.28 -13.99
CA LEU A 219 -8.01 -12.91 -12.59
C LEU A 219 -6.57 -12.43 -12.27
N CYS A 220 -5.57 -13.18 -12.68
CA CYS A 220 -4.17 -12.80 -12.49
C CYS A 220 -3.82 -11.49 -13.20
N ALA A 221 -4.31 -11.28 -14.43
CA ALA A 221 -4.08 -10.05 -15.18
C ALA A 221 -4.79 -8.84 -14.53
N LYS A 222 -6.00 -9.04 -13.98
CA LYS A 222 -6.71 -8.00 -13.21
C LYS A 222 -5.94 -7.61 -11.94
N ILE A 223 -5.40 -8.61 -11.24
CA ILE A 223 -4.55 -8.38 -10.06
C ILE A 223 -3.29 -7.61 -10.45
N ASP A 224 -2.56 -8.08 -11.47
CA ASP A 224 -1.31 -7.46 -11.95
C ASP A 224 -1.51 -5.99 -12.36
N SER A 225 -2.58 -5.71 -13.11
CA SER A 225 -2.89 -4.34 -13.57
C SER A 225 -3.08 -3.31 -12.46
N CYS A 226 -3.43 -3.76 -11.25
CA CYS A 226 -3.54 -2.89 -10.09
C CYS A 226 -2.17 -2.43 -9.55
N PHE A 227 -1.09 -3.17 -9.84
CA PHE A 227 0.25 -2.95 -9.30
C PHE A 227 1.25 -2.50 -10.37
N GLU A 228 0.78 -1.97 -11.50
CA GLU A 228 1.64 -1.38 -12.52
C GLU A 228 2.52 -0.27 -11.92
N GLY A 229 3.84 -0.41 -12.04
CA GLY A 229 4.83 0.51 -11.46
C GLY A 229 5.32 0.12 -10.06
N ALA A 230 4.98 -1.06 -9.55
CA ALA A 230 5.63 -1.60 -8.36
C ALA A 230 7.13 -1.81 -8.64
N ASP A 231 7.99 -1.16 -7.85
CA ASP A 231 9.44 -1.18 -8.05
C ASP A 231 10.07 -2.34 -7.28
N SER A 232 10.86 -3.18 -7.98
CA SER A 232 11.42 -4.42 -7.47
C SER A 232 12.65 -4.25 -6.55
N ASP A 233 13.18 -3.03 -6.39
CA ASP A 233 14.44 -2.83 -5.68
C ASP A 233 14.30 -2.68 -4.15
N ILE A 234 13.07 -2.65 -3.63
CA ILE A 234 12.83 -2.42 -2.20
C ILE A 234 12.13 -3.63 -1.56
N ASP A 235 12.84 -4.38 -0.72
CA ASP A 235 12.23 -5.41 0.15
C ASP A 235 11.41 -4.74 1.28
N ARG A 236 10.24 -4.21 0.90
CA ARG A 236 9.30 -3.54 1.80
C ARG A 236 8.86 -4.46 2.94
N THR A 237 8.64 -5.73 2.65
CA THR A 237 8.24 -6.72 3.66
C THR A 237 9.28 -6.83 4.77
N LYS A 238 10.56 -6.87 4.42
CA LYS A 238 11.66 -6.91 5.39
C LYS A 238 11.78 -5.61 6.18
N GLN A 239 11.59 -4.46 5.50
CA GLN A 239 11.60 -3.16 6.17
C GLN A 239 10.50 -3.07 7.23
N TYR A 240 9.26 -3.45 6.89
CA TYR A 240 8.13 -3.44 7.84
C TYR A 240 8.33 -4.43 9.00
N ARG A 241 8.89 -5.62 8.75
CA ARG A 241 9.23 -6.57 9.81
C ARG A 241 10.28 -6.01 10.76
N ASN A 242 11.35 -5.45 10.23
CA ASN A 242 12.41 -4.84 11.03
C ASN A 242 11.90 -3.64 11.84
N GLN A 243 11.01 -2.84 11.27
CA GLN A 243 10.39 -1.72 11.98
C GLN A 243 9.51 -2.22 13.14
N LYS A 244 8.65 -3.22 12.92
CA LYS A 244 7.83 -3.81 13.99
C LYS A 244 8.68 -4.45 15.10
N GLU A 245 9.79 -5.07 14.77
CA GLU A 245 10.73 -5.60 15.78
C GLU A 245 11.35 -4.47 16.61
N ARG A 246 11.79 -3.39 15.97
CA ARG A 246 12.32 -2.20 16.66
C ARG A 246 11.28 -1.54 17.56
N GLU A 247 10.03 -1.45 17.13
CA GLU A 247 8.94 -0.90 17.95
C GLU A 247 8.63 -1.80 19.17
N LYS A 248 8.61 -3.12 18.99
CA LYS A 248 8.46 -4.07 20.10
C LYS A 248 9.61 -3.96 21.10
N GLU A 249 10.82 -3.75 20.63
CA GLU A 249 11.99 -3.55 21.49
C GLU A 249 11.91 -2.23 22.24
N LYS A 250 11.54 -1.14 21.56
CA LYS A 250 11.29 0.15 22.23
C LYS A 250 10.27 0.03 23.37
N LEU A 251 9.18 -0.72 23.16
CA LEU A 251 8.16 -0.94 24.18
C LEU A 251 8.64 -1.83 25.34
N ARG A 252 9.64 -2.68 25.13
CA ARG A 252 10.25 -3.54 26.16
C ARG A 252 11.31 -2.83 26.98
N CYS A 253 11.98 -1.85 26.40
CA CYS A 253 13.02 -1.10 27.09
C CYS A 253 12.39 -0.05 28.02
N LYS A 254 12.86 -0.02 29.27
CA LYS A 254 12.37 0.94 30.30
C LYS A 254 12.95 2.33 30.13
N SER A 255 14.03 2.48 29.34
CA SER A 255 14.67 3.75 29.05
C SER A 255 15.28 3.77 27.64
N VAL A 256 15.57 4.99 27.14
CA VAL A 256 16.26 5.18 25.83
C VAL A 256 17.66 4.61 25.86
N GLU A 257 18.34 4.62 27.01
CA GLU A 257 19.68 4.05 27.19
C GLU A 257 19.66 2.53 27.06
N GLU A 258 18.70 1.84 27.68
CA GLU A 258 18.54 0.39 27.51
C GLU A 258 18.27 0.01 26.05
N TYR A 259 17.49 0.82 25.34
CA TYR A 259 17.20 0.60 23.93
C TYR A 259 18.46 0.75 23.06
N ASN A 260 19.24 1.81 23.26
CA ASN A 260 20.49 2.03 22.51
C ASN A 260 21.52 0.93 22.78
N ASN A 261 21.69 0.49 24.02
CA ASN A 261 22.58 -0.62 24.38
C ASN A 261 22.15 -1.95 23.74
N SER A 262 20.85 -2.18 23.55
CA SER A 262 20.32 -3.36 22.85
C SER A 262 20.65 -3.37 21.36
N LEU A 263 20.81 -2.19 20.74
CA LEU A 263 21.20 -2.06 19.34
C LEU A 263 22.72 -2.28 19.15
N GLU A 264 23.55 -1.78 20.06
CA GLU A 264 25.01 -1.95 20.00
C GLU A 264 25.48 -3.39 20.22
N SER A 265 24.70 -4.19 20.96
CA SER A 265 25.02 -5.61 21.21
C SER A 265 24.72 -6.55 20.03
N ARG A 266 24.22 -6.04 18.89
CA ARG A 266 23.86 -6.81 17.69
C ARG A 266 24.79 -6.56 16.49
N VAL A 267 25.85 -5.75 16.67
CA VAL A 267 26.94 -5.55 15.72
C VAL A 267 28.11 -6.46 16.12
#